data_8866bd9f90004b3c7599b5f0620732e1
#
_entry.id   8866bd9f90004b3c7599b5f0620732e1
#
_cell.length_a   1.000
_cell.length_b   1.000
_cell.length_c   1.000
_cell.angle_alpha   90.00
_cell.angle_beta   90.00
_cell.angle_gamma   90.00
#
_symmetry.space_group_name_H-M   'P 1'
#
loop_
_entity.id
_entity.type
_entity.pdbx_description
1 polymer ?
#
loop_
_entity_poly.entity_id
_entity_poly.type
_entity_poly.pdbx_seq_one_letter_code
_entity_poly.pdbx_strand_id
1 'polypeptide(L)'
;MPVLPGAEPFRHEGGEVGVLLCHGFTGSPQSLRPWAEYLAERGLTVSLPLLPGHGTRWEDLQLTGWQDWYAEVDRALYGLRERCARVFVAGLSMGGALALRLAARHGDAVGGVVVVNPANKVHGLSAYALPVARHLVRTTKGIASDIALPGSAELGYDRVPLHAAHSLRTFFRLVDRELPQVTQPLLLLRSPQDHVVPPADSARVLSRVSSTDVTEILLEHSYHVATLDHDADRIFEESLAFVGRLAPSVGKEGTTAGG
;
A
#
# COMPACT_ATOMS: atom_id res chain seq x y z
N MET A 1 1.44 -20.42 -11.38
CA MET A 1 0.36 -21.06 -10.61
C MET A 1 -0.92 -20.27 -10.75
N PRO A 2 -2.11 -20.87 -10.60
CA PRO A 2 -3.33 -20.11 -10.56
C PRO A 2 -3.35 -19.18 -9.35
N VAL A 3 -3.95 -18.01 -9.52
CA VAL A 3 -4.21 -17.06 -8.45
C VAL A 3 -5.23 -17.66 -7.49
N LEU A 4 -5.04 -17.47 -6.19
CA LEU A 4 -6.00 -17.90 -5.17
C LEU A 4 -7.32 -17.14 -5.31
N PRO A 5 -8.47 -17.79 -5.14
CA PRO A 5 -9.76 -17.09 -5.14
C PRO A 5 -9.79 -15.96 -4.14
N GLY A 6 -10.18 -14.76 -4.60
CA GLY A 6 -10.19 -13.52 -3.81
C GLY A 6 -8.88 -12.71 -3.88
N ALA A 7 -7.77 -13.29 -4.38
CA ALA A 7 -6.50 -12.58 -4.53
C ALA A 7 -6.32 -11.89 -5.90
N GLU A 8 -7.34 -11.92 -6.76
CA GLU A 8 -7.26 -11.35 -8.10
C GLU A 8 -7.02 -9.83 -8.04
N PRO A 9 -6.29 -9.26 -9.03
CA PRO A 9 -6.17 -7.82 -9.16
C PRO A 9 -7.55 -7.19 -9.36
N PHE A 10 -7.68 -5.90 -8.99
CA PHE A 10 -8.89 -5.13 -9.23
C PHE A 10 -8.58 -3.95 -10.15
N ARG A 11 -9.46 -3.69 -11.10
CA ARG A 11 -9.42 -2.52 -11.98
C ARG A 11 -10.83 -2.01 -12.20
N HIS A 12 -10.97 -0.69 -12.13
CA HIS A 12 -12.20 0.00 -12.45
C HIS A 12 -11.90 1.23 -13.29
N GLU A 13 -12.65 1.44 -14.36
CA GLU A 13 -12.59 2.65 -15.17
C GLU A 13 -13.71 3.59 -14.72
N GLY A 14 -13.31 4.75 -14.19
CA GLY A 14 -14.19 5.81 -13.73
C GLY A 14 -13.84 7.15 -14.40
N GLY A 15 -13.84 8.22 -13.62
CA GLY A 15 -13.51 9.57 -14.08
C GLY A 15 -12.02 9.82 -14.32
N GLU A 16 -11.66 11.08 -14.53
CA GLU A 16 -10.29 11.54 -14.87
C GLU A 16 -9.30 11.51 -13.70
N VAL A 17 -9.72 11.10 -12.51
CA VAL A 17 -8.85 10.97 -11.35
C VAL A 17 -8.60 9.50 -11.07
N GLY A 18 -7.33 9.11 -11.12
CA GLY A 18 -6.87 7.75 -10.90
C GLY A 18 -6.31 7.53 -9.49
N VAL A 19 -6.55 6.35 -8.91
CA VAL A 19 -5.91 5.90 -7.68
C VAL A 19 -5.27 4.53 -7.90
N LEU A 20 -3.95 4.46 -7.65
CA LEU A 20 -3.20 3.23 -7.61
C LEU A 20 -3.08 2.75 -6.17
N LEU A 21 -3.57 1.54 -5.88
CA LEU A 21 -3.46 0.90 -4.57
C LEU A 21 -2.40 -0.20 -4.58
N CYS A 22 -1.54 -0.21 -3.56
CA CYS A 22 -0.43 -1.16 -3.42
C CYS A 22 -0.60 -1.99 -2.15
N HIS A 23 -0.73 -3.33 -2.27
CA HIS A 23 -0.91 -4.21 -1.13
C HIS A 23 0.41 -4.54 -0.40
N GLY A 24 0.29 -5.17 0.78
CA GLY A 24 1.40 -5.51 1.66
C GLY A 24 2.18 -6.76 1.24
N PHE A 25 3.33 -6.96 1.92
CA PHE A 25 4.19 -8.14 1.76
C PHE A 25 3.48 -9.39 2.31
N THR A 26 3.58 -10.51 1.60
CA THR A 26 2.86 -11.77 1.84
C THR A 26 1.34 -11.73 1.69
N GLY A 27 0.73 -10.55 1.67
CA GLY A 27 -0.69 -10.35 1.44
C GLY A 27 -1.10 -10.44 -0.04
N SER A 28 -2.28 -9.92 -0.36
CA SER A 28 -2.82 -9.92 -1.72
C SER A 28 -3.73 -8.70 -1.92
N PRO A 29 -4.25 -8.45 -3.13
CA PRO A 29 -5.26 -7.41 -3.36
C PRO A 29 -6.48 -7.49 -2.46
N GLN A 30 -6.81 -8.67 -1.92
CA GLN A 30 -7.96 -8.87 -1.02
C GLN A 30 -7.94 -7.88 0.16
N SER A 31 -6.78 -7.61 0.74
CA SER A 31 -6.67 -6.70 1.91
C SER A 31 -7.01 -5.24 1.60
N LEU A 32 -6.95 -4.83 0.33
CA LEU A 32 -7.29 -3.48 -0.12
C LEU A 32 -8.53 -3.42 -1.01
N ARG A 33 -9.16 -4.57 -1.29
CA ARG A 33 -10.31 -4.64 -2.20
C ARG A 33 -11.49 -3.78 -1.74
N PRO A 34 -11.92 -3.79 -0.44
CA PRO A 34 -13.00 -2.91 0.00
C PRO A 34 -12.67 -1.42 -0.19
N TRP A 35 -11.42 -1.02 0.03
CA TRP A 35 -10.97 0.35 -0.24
C TRP A 35 -11.03 0.68 -1.74
N ALA A 36 -10.57 -0.23 -2.59
CA ALA A 36 -10.62 -0.06 -4.05
C ALA A 36 -12.07 0.07 -4.57
N GLU A 37 -12.97 -0.78 -4.09
CA GLU A 37 -14.39 -0.77 -4.44
C GLU A 37 -15.07 0.52 -3.96
N TYR A 38 -14.81 0.96 -2.73
CA TYR A 38 -15.31 2.21 -2.19
C TYR A 38 -14.93 3.43 -3.05
N LEU A 39 -13.69 3.50 -3.51
CA LEU A 39 -13.22 4.60 -4.38
C LEU A 39 -13.82 4.51 -5.79
N ALA A 40 -13.95 3.29 -6.33
CA ALA A 40 -14.55 3.03 -7.64
C ALA A 40 -16.03 3.42 -7.66
N GLU A 41 -16.82 3.08 -6.64
CA GLU A 41 -18.22 3.46 -6.49
C GLU A 41 -18.43 4.98 -6.44
N ARG A 42 -17.38 5.74 -6.11
CA ARG A 42 -17.39 7.19 -6.06
C ARG A 42 -16.80 7.85 -7.32
N GLY A 43 -16.73 7.07 -8.40
CA GLY A 43 -16.39 7.54 -9.73
C GLY A 43 -14.89 7.70 -10.00
N LEU A 44 -14.02 7.19 -9.14
CA LEU A 44 -12.59 7.23 -9.38
C LEU A 44 -12.15 6.05 -10.29
N THR A 45 -11.17 6.29 -11.14
CA THR A 45 -10.48 5.23 -11.86
C THR A 45 -9.51 4.55 -10.90
N VAL A 46 -9.63 3.24 -10.69
CA VAL A 46 -8.87 2.51 -9.67
C VAL A 46 -8.06 1.38 -10.29
N SER A 47 -6.80 1.25 -9.84
CA SER A 47 -5.94 0.12 -10.15
C SER A 47 -5.36 -0.46 -8.86
N LEU A 48 -5.59 -1.74 -8.62
CA LEU A 48 -5.02 -2.54 -7.53
C LEU A 48 -4.39 -3.80 -8.14
N PRO A 49 -3.11 -3.73 -8.57
CA PRO A 49 -2.43 -4.87 -9.17
C PRO A 49 -2.12 -5.96 -8.15
N LEU A 50 -2.03 -7.20 -8.62
CA LEU A 50 -1.43 -8.30 -7.88
C LEU A 50 0.09 -8.27 -8.08
N LEU A 51 0.85 -8.12 -7.01
CA LEU A 51 2.31 -8.08 -7.08
C LEU A 51 2.87 -9.47 -7.43
N PRO A 52 3.94 -9.55 -8.25
CA PRO A 52 4.57 -10.82 -8.62
C PRO A 52 4.91 -11.68 -7.40
N GLY A 53 4.58 -12.97 -7.49
CA GLY A 53 4.81 -13.94 -6.42
C GLY A 53 3.80 -13.93 -5.28
N HIS A 54 2.87 -12.96 -5.24
CA HIS A 54 1.81 -12.88 -4.24
C HIS A 54 0.51 -13.54 -4.73
N GLY A 55 -0.41 -13.82 -3.81
CA GLY A 55 -1.74 -14.35 -4.13
C GLY A 55 -1.75 -15.73 -4.80
N THR A 56 -0.67 -16.51 -4.68
CA THR A 56 -0.53 -17.87 -5.22
C THR A 56 -0.05 -18.84 -4.14
N ARG A 57 1.26 -19.01 -3.99
CA ARG A 57 1.91 -19.76 -2.92
C ARG A 57 3.24 -19.09 -2.55
N TRP A 58 3.72 -19.33 -1.32
CA TRP A 58 4.93 -18.68 -0.81
C TRP A 58 6.20 -19.05 -1.62
N GLU A 59 6.23 -20.21 -2.30
CA GLU A 59 7.34 -20.62 -3.17
C GLU A 59 7.49 -19.70 -4.38
N ASP A 60 6.39 -19.17 -4.91
CA ASP A 60 6.42 -18.21 -6.01
C ASP A 60 6.96 -16.86 -5.53
N LEU A 61 6.59 -16.42 -4.32
CA LEU A 61 7.14 -15.22 -3.70
C LEU A 61 8.66 -15.32 -3.46
N GLN A 62 9.17 -16.51 -3.13
CA GLN A 62 10.60 -16.74 -2.95
C GLN A 62 11.43 -16.44 -4.22
N LEU A 63 10.84 -16.54 -5.39
CA LEU A 63 11.48 -16.31 -6.69
C LEU A 63 11.43 -14.86 -7.14
N THR A 64 10.74 -13.98 -6.42
CA THR A 64 10.57 -12.56 -6.76
C THR A 64 11.26 -11.65 -5.74
N GLY A 65 11.47 -10.41 -6.14
CA GLY A 65 12.09 -9.40 -5.29
C GLY A 65 11.44 -8.03 -5.46
N TRP A 66 11.98 -7.05 -4.75
CA TRP A 66 11.43 -5.70 -4.75
C TRP A 66 11.42 -5.05 -6.14
N GLN A 67 12.34 -5.43 -7.01
CA GLN A 67 12.38 -4.91 -8.39
C GLN A 67 11.16 -5.34 -9.18
N ASP A 68 10.74 -6.59 -9.02
CA ASP A 68 9.56 -7.14 -9.69
C ASP A 68 8.28 -6.48 -9.16
N TRP A 69 8.18 -6.30 -7.82
CA TRP A 69 7.03 -5.66 -7.18
C TRP A 69 6.93 -4.18 -7.57
N TYR A 70 8.07 -3.48 -7.56
CA TYR A 70 8.10 -2.07 -7.97
C TYR A 70 7.77 -1.91 -9.46
N ALA A 71 8.31 -2.75 -10.34
CA ALA A 71 8.03 -2.70 -11.77
C ALA A 71 6.53 -2.92 -12.09
N GLU A 72 5.83 -3.73 -11.29
CA GLU A 72 4.39 -3.93 -11.45
C GLU A 72 3.59 -2.68 -11.10
N VAL A 73 3.85 -2.06 -9.95
CA VAL A 73 3.15 -0.81 -9.55
C VAL A 73 3.55 0.37 -10.42
N ASP A 74 4.79 0.41 -10.89
CA ASP A 74 5.28 1.42 -11.84
C ASP A 74 4.53 1.33 -13.18
N ARG A 75 4.39 0.12 -13.72
CA ARG A 75 3.58 -0.12 -14.93
C ARG A 75 2.11 0.28 -14.74
N ALA A 76 1.53 -0.05 -13.58
CA ALA A 76 0.16 0.32 -13.26
C ALA A 76 -0.03 1.84 -13.16
N LEU A 77 0.96 2.57 -12.61
CA LEU A 77 0.98 4.03 -12.58
C LEU A 77 0.99 4.62 -13.99
N TYR A 78 1.86 4.12 -14.88
CA TYR A 78 1.88 4.56 -16.28
C TYR A 78 0.53 4.32 -16.97
N GLY A 79 -0.08 3.16 -16.78
CA GLY A 79 -1.41 2.85 -17.37
C GLY A 79 -2.54 3.74 -16.84
N LEU A 80 -2.47 4.23 -15.61
CA LEU A 80 -3.41 5.24 -15.09
C LEU A 80 -3.14 6.61 -15.69
N ARG A 81 -1.88 7.01 -15.82
CA ARG A 81 -1.49 8.33 -16.39
C ARG A 81 -1.87 8.50 -17.85
N GLU A 82 -2.02 7.41 -18.60
CA GLU A 82 -2.51 7.46 -19.98
C GLU A 82 -4.00 7.82 -20.09
N ARG A 83 -4.76 7.65 -18.98
CA ARG A 83 -6.23 7.76 -18.96
C ARG A 83 -6.75 8.81 -17.97
N CYS A 84 -5.95 9.17 -16.98
CA CYS A 84 -6.35 10.07 -15.91
C CYS A 84 -5.54 11.36 -15.96
N ALA A 85 -6.21 12.48 -15.80
CA ALA A 85 -5.59 13.80 -15.72
C ALA A 85 -4.75 13.96 -14.43
N ARG A 86 -5.14 13.25 -13.35
CA ARG A 86 -4.43 13.25 -12.07
C ARG A 86 -4.43 11.87 -11.44
N VAL A 87 -3.28 11.42 -10.94
CA VAL A 87 -3.15 10.11 -10.32
C VAL A 87 -2.60 10.23 -8.90
N PHE A 88 -3.25 9.53 -7.98
CA PHE A 88 -2.82 9.37 -6.59
C PHE A 88 -2.30 7.96 -6.37
N VAL A 89 -1.39 7.81 -5.41
CA VAL A 89 -0.86 6.50 -5.04
C VAL A 89 -1.16 6.23 -3.57
N ALA A 90 -1.61 5.02 -3.28
CA ALA A 90 -1.95 4.62 -1.92
C ALA A 90 -1.42 3.22 -1.60
N GLY A 91 -1.21 2.90 -0.33
CA GLY A 91 -0.76 1.56 0.02
C GLY A 91 -0.69 1.28 1.51
N LEU A 92 -0.78 -0.03 1.83
CA LEU A 92 -0.68 -0.58 3.17
C LEU A 92 0.71 -1.20 3.37
N SER A 93 1.37 -0.93 4.50
CA SER A 93 2.61 -1.61 4.91
C SER A 93 3.73 -1.47 3.85
N MET A 94 4.25 -2.57 3.29
CA MET A 94 5.15 -2.55 2.13
C MET A 94 4.55 -1.77 0.95
N GLY A 95 3.25 -1.88 0.73
CA GLY A 95 2.54 -1.10 -0.30
C GLY A 95 2.65 0.40 -0.07
N GLY A 96 2.66 0.86 1.18
CA GLY A 96 2.97 2.24 1.54
C GLY A 96 4.38 2.65 1.14
N ALA A 97 5.37 1.77 1.34
CA ALA A 97 6.73 2.02 0.87
C ALA A 97 6.83 2.06 -0.66
N LEU A 98 6.06 1.22 -1.38
CA LEU A 98 5.95 1.28 -2.85
C LEU A 98 5.35 2.61 -3.31
N ALA A 99 4.27 3.07 -2.66
CA ALA A 99 3.63 4.35 -2.95
C ALA A 99 4.58 5.54 -2.71
N LEU A 100 5.30 5.56 -1.59
CA LEU A 100 6.30 6.58 -1.29
C LEU A 100 7.43 6.60 -2.33
N ARG A 101 7.89 5.43 -2.78
CA ARG A 101 8.90 5.37 -3.83
C ARG A 101 8.37 5.85 -5.18
N LEU A 102 7.14 5.50 -5.55
CA LEU A 102 6.52 6.03 -6.77
C LEU A 102 6.49 7.57 -6.74
N ALA A 103 6.09 8.16 -5.61
CA ALA A 103 6.10 9.60 -5.44
C ALA A 103 7.50 10.20 -5.57
N ALA A 104 8.50 9.62 -4.90
CA ALA A 104 9.88 10.07 -4.98
C ALA A 104 10.46 10.01 -6.39
N ARG A 105 10.09 8.99 -7.18
CA ARG A 105 10.65 8.76 -8.52
C ARG A 105 9.93 9.48 -9.65
N HIS A 106 8.65 9.75 -9.49
CA HIS A 106 7.81 10.33 -10.53
C HIS A 106 7.44 11.82 -10.29
N GLY A 107 7.78 12.37 -9.12
CA GLY A 107 7.56 13.79 -8.81
C GLY A 107 6.10 14.20 -9.06
N ASP A 108 5.91 15.29 -9.80
CA ASP A 108 4.59 15.90 -10.07
C ASP A 108 3.60 15.00 -10.83
N ALA A 109 4.06 13.87 -11.37
CA ALA A 109 3.18 12.88 -11.99
C ALA A 109 2.31 12.14 -10.95
N VAL A 110 2.64 12.25 -9.66
CA VAL A 110 1.85 11.76 -8.53
C VAL A 110 1.22 12.95 -7.82
N GLY A 111 -0.11 13.03 -7.83
CA GLY A 111 -0.87 14.14 -7.27
C GLY A 111 -0.95 14.17 -5.74
N GLY A 112 -0.68 13.06 -5.08
CA GLY A 112 -0.65 12.89 -3.62
C GLY A 112 -0.48 11.44 -3.21
N VAL A 113 -0.13 11.22 -1.96
CA VAL A 113 0.21 9.91 -1.41
C VAL A 113 -0.65 9.61 -0.18
N VAL A 114 -1.25 8.42 -0.12
CA VAL A 114 -1.95 7.92 1.06
C VAL A 114 -1.27 6.65 1.56
N VAL A 115 -0.81 6.64 2.79
CA VAL A 115 -0.16 5.46 3.38
C VAL A 115 -0.83 5.03 4.67
N VAL A 116 -1.08 3.73 4.78
CA VAL A 116 -1.65 3.09 5.97
C VAL A 116 -0.59 2.18 6.57
N ASN A 117 -0.26 2.39 7.86
CA ASN A 117 0.74 1.62 8.58
C ASN A 117 2.02 1.36 7.76
N PRO A 118 2.66 2.41 7.18
CA PRO A 118 3.76 2.23 6.25
C PRO A 118 4.97 1.62 6.93
N ALA A 119 5.48 0.51 6.37
CA ALA A 119 6.71 -0.11 6.82
C ALA A 119 7.92 0.53 6.13
N ASN A 120 8.97 0.83 6.88
CA ASN A 120 10.23 1.32 6.31
C ASN A 120 11.46 0.54 6.79
N LYS A 121 11.26 -0.50 7.61
CA LYS A 121 12.33 -1.34 8.14
C LYS A 121 11.84 -2.77 8.40
N VAL A 122 12.72 -3.75 8.25
CA VAL A 122 12.51 -5.09 8.82
C VAL A 122 13.03 -5.09 10.25
N HIS A 123 12.15 -5.38 11.19
CA HIS A 123 12.42 -5.32 12.63
C HIS A 123 12.90 -6.65 13.21
N GLY A 124 13.47 -6.60 14.41
CA GLY A 124 13.91 -7.75 15.19
C GLY A 124 15.37 -8.17 14.95
N LEU A 125 15.90 -9.00 15.86
CA LEU A 125 17.27 -9.50 15.78
C LEU A 125 17.52 -10.39 14.56
N SER A 126 16.48 -11.11 14.10
CA SER A 126 16.52 -11.93 12.88
C SER A 126 16.86 -11.12 11.61
N ALA A 127 16.56 -9.82 11.60
CA ALA A 127 16.91 -8.95 10.48
C ALA A 127 18.42 -8.86 10.24
N TYR A 128 19.24 -8.98 11.28
CA TYR A 128 20.70 -8.96 11.15
C TYR A 128 21.24 -10.27 10.59
N ALA A 129 20.64 -11.40 10.96
CA ALA A 129 21.03 -12.72 10.47
C ALA A 129 20.52 -13.02 9.05
N LEU A 130 19.51 -12.29 8.58
CA LEU A 130 18.81 -12.53 7.32
C LEU A 130 19.72 -12.67 6.07
N PRO A 131 20.82 -11.91 5.90
CA PRO A 131 21.73 -12.08 4.75
C PRO A 131 22.36 -13.46 4.66
N VAL A 132 22.61 -14.11 5.80
CA VAL A 132 23.19 -15.46 5.88
C VAL A 132 22.09 -16.52 5.98
N ALA A 133 21.10 -16.28 6.86
CA ALA A 133 20.03 -17.23 7.14
C ALA A 133 19.24 -17.64 5.89
N ARG A 134 19.02 -16.72 4.93
CA ARG A 134 18.32 -16.99 3.68
C ARG A 134 18.95 -18.12 2.83
N HIS A 135 20.23 -18.41 3.02
CA HIS A 135 20.93 -19.49 2.31
C HIS A 135 20.81 -20.84 3.02
N LEU A 136 20.44 -20.82 4.30
CA LEU A 136 20.34 -22.02 5.17
C LEU A 136 18.89 -22.42 5.42
N VAL A 137 17.99 -21.44 5.50
CA VAL A 137 16.56 -21.65 5.81
C VAL A 137 15.72 -20.97 4.73
N ARG A 138 14.76 -21.70 4.19
CA ARG A 138 13.91 -21.18 3.09
C ARG A 138 12.84 -20.22 3.59
N THR A 139 12.19 -20.53 4.72
CA THR A 139 11.06 -19.78 5.26
C THR A 139 11.10 -19.69 6.78
N THR A 140 10.44 -18.67 7.32
CA THR A 140 10.06 -18.59 8.75
C THR A 140 8.54 -18.46 8.85
N LYS A 141 8.00 -18.63 10.06
CA LYS A 141 6.58 -18.34 10.33
C LYS A 141 6.32 -16.85 10.11
N GLY A 142 5.25 -16.52 9.37
CA GLY A 142 4.75 -15.17 9.18
C GLY A 142 3.79 -14.75 10.30
N ILE A 143 3.52 -13.47 10.39
CA ILE A 143 2.38 -12.93 11.14
C ILE A 143 1.25 -12.84 10.11
N ALA A 144 0.24 -13.67 10.27
CA ALA A 144 -0.94 -13.65 9.42
C ALA A 144 -2.05 -12.86 10.13
N SER A 145 -2.75 -11.99 9.38
CA SER A 145 -3.99 -11.36 9.84
C SER A 145 -3.88 -10.63 11.19
N ASP A 146 -3.02 -9.62 11.30
CA ASP A 146 -3.03 -8.72 12.46
C ASP A 146 -4.21 -7.74 12.33
N ILE A 147 -5.41 -8.21 12.73
CA ILE A 147 -6.71 -7.55 12.62
C ILE A 147 -7.43 -7.69 13.97
N ALA A 148 -7.99 -6.60 14.50
CA ALA A 148 -8.74 -6.59 15.74
C ALA A 148 -10.20 -7.08 15.55
N LEU A 149 -10.79 -6.82 14.37
CA LEU A 149 -12.19 -7.16 14.06
C LEU A 149 -12.40 -8.68 14.02
N PRO A 150 -13.23 -9.26 14.90
CA PRO A 150 -13.48 -10.70 14.91
C PRO A 150 -14.11 -11.17 13.60
N GLY A 151 -13.63 -12.29 13.07
CA GLY A 151 -14.14 -12.90 11.84
C GLY A 151 -13.58 -12.31 10.55
N SER A 152 -12.79 -11.23 10.61
CA SER A 152 -12.04 -10.71 9.49
C SER A 152 -10.69 -11.42 9.38
N ALA A 153 -10.24 -11.66 8.14
CA ALA A 153 -8.95 -12.29 7.87
C ALA A 153 -8.33 -11.77 6.57
N GLU A 154 -7.03 -11.60 6.58
CA GLU A 154 -6.26 -11.31 5.36
C GLU A 154 -5.93 -12.60 4.61
N LEU A 155 -6.11 -12.57 3.28
CA LEU A 155 -5.65 -13.63 2.40
C LEU A 155 -4.16 -13.43 2.08
N GLY A 156 -3.32 -14.03 2.91
CA GLY A 156 -1.86 -13.93 2.83
C GLY A 156 -1.18 -15.26 3.15
N TYR A 157 0.15 -15.27 3.07
CA TYR A 157 0.95 -16.46 3.39
C TYR A 157 1.25 -16.53 4.89
N ASP A 158 1.09 -17.72 5.47
CA ASP A 158 1.48 -18.05 6.84
C ASP A 158 3.02 -18.19 7.02
N ARG A 159 3.76 -18.13 5.90
CA ARG A 159 5.21 -18.27 5.82
C ARG A 159 5.85 -17.07 5.11
N VAL A 160 6.98 -16.65 5.63
CA VAL A 160 7.83 -15.60 5.05
C VAL A 160 9.05 -16.23 4.37
N PRO A 161 9.15 -16.19 3.03
CA PRO A 161 10.35 -16.65 2.32
C PRO A 161 11.52 -15.71 2.62
N LEU A 162 12.66 -16.26 3.08
CA LEU A 162 13.78 -15.43 3.54
C LEU A 162 14.51 -14.70 2.41
N HIS A 163 14.50 -15.22 1.18
CA HIS A 163 15.01 -14.50 0.02
C HIS A 163 14.19 -13.24 -0.28
N ALA A 164 12.86 -13.36 -0.28
CA ALA A 164 11.96 -12.23 -0.47
C ALA A 164 12.06 -11.21 0.70
N ALA A 165 12.14 -11.70 1.94
CA ALA A 165 12.36 -10.83 3.11
C ALA A 165 13.68 -10.07 3.06
N HIS A 166 14.76 -10.68 2.55
CA HIS A 166 16.03 -10.01 2.33
C HIS A 166 15.92 -8.93 1.23
N SER A 167 15.18 -9.22 0.17
CA SER A 167 14.89 -8.27 -0.89
C SER A 167 14.08 -7.08 -0.34
N LEU A 168 13.03 -7.34 0.46
CA LEU A 168 12.24 -6.34 1.15
C LEU A 168 13.10 -5.43 2.05
N ARG A 169 14.02 -6.01 2.83
CA ARG A 169 14.96 -5.23 3.66
C ARG A 169 15.83 -4.29 2.83
N THR A 170 16.28 -4.74 1.67
CA THR A 170 17.05 -3.91 0.74
C THR A 170 16.20 -2.78 0.19
N PHE A 171 14.95 -3.08 -0.15
CA PHE A 171 13.96 -2.11 -0.63
C PHE A 171 13.68 -1.01 0.40
N PHE A 172 13.39 -1.36 1.64
CA PHE A 172 13.14 -0.36 2.68
C PHE A 172 14.31 0.59 2.90
N ARG A 173 15.55 0.09 2.84
CA ARG A 173 16.74 0.95 2.92
C ARG A 173 16.87 1.91 1.74
N LEU A 174 16.42 1.48 0.57
CA LEU A 174 16.38 2.33 -0.61
C LEU A 174 15.33 3.41 -0.47
N VAL A 175 14.10 3.03 -0.10
CA VAL A 175 12.99 3.97 0.14
C VAL A 175 13.37 4.98 1.21
N ASP A 176 13.95 4.56 2.33
CA ASP A 176 14.39 5.46 3.39
C ASP A 176 15.36 6.55 2.91
N ARG A 177 16.24 6.23 1.97
CA ARG A 177 17.14 7.22 1.35
C ARG A 177 16.42 8.16 0.39
N GLU A 178 15.36 7.69 -0.26
CA GLU A 178 14.57 8.43 -1.24
C GLU A 178 13.46 9.28 -0.59
N LEU A 179 13.10 9.07 0.70
CA LEU A 179 12.06 9.85 1.40
C LEU A 179 12.20 11.37 1.27
N PRO A 180 13.42 11.99 1.30
CA PRO A 180 13.56 13.43 1.10
C PRO A 180 13.14 13.91 -0.29
N GLN A 181 12.93 13.01 -1.26
CA GLN A 181 12.44 13.34 -2.60
C GLN A 181 10.91 13.34 -2.68
N VAL A 182 10.21 12.88 -1.65
CA VAL A 182 8.75 12.92 -1.55
C VAL A 182 8.33 14.33 -1.15
N THR A 183 7.75 15.06 -2.08
CA THR A 183 7.30 16.46 -1.91
C THR A 183 5.78 16.61 -2.07
N GLN A 184 5.09 15.56 -2.53
CA GLN A 184 3.65 15.55 -2.75
C GLN A 184 2.89 15.67 -1.43
N PRO A 185 1.64 16.19 -1.44
CA PRO A 185 0.74 16.06 -0.31
C PRO A 185 0.69 14.62 0.20
N LEU A 186 0.74 14.45 1.52
CA LEU A 186 0.80 13.15 2.20
C LEU A 186 -0.30 13.01 3.23
N LEU A 187 -1.12 11.97 3.10
CA LEU A 187 -2.01 11.49 4.15
C LEU A 187 -1.41 10.19 4.73
N LEU A 188 -1.06 10.21 6.00
CA LEU A 188 -0.54 9.05 6.73
C LEU A 188 -1.53 8.64 7.81
N LEU A 189 -2.02 7.40 7.71
CA LEU A 189 -2.89 6.80 8.70
C LEU A 189 -2.12 5.68 9.41
N ARG A 190 -2.16 5.66 10.74
CA ARG A 190 -1.45 4.62 11.50
C ARG A 190 -2.20 4.14 12.73
N SER A 191 -2.06 2.86 13.01
CA SER A 191 -2.59 2.20 14.19
C SER A 191 -1.59 2.28 15.36
N PRO A 192 -1.95 2.84 16.50
CA PRO A 192 -1.09 2.79 17.69
C PRO A 192 -0.84 1.38 18.21
N GLN A 193 -1.75 0.45 17.93
CA GLN A 193 -1.73 -0.95 18.36
C GLN A 193 -1.28 -1.92 17.25
N ASP A 194 -0.48 -1.44 16.30
CA ASP A 194 0.12 -2.27 15.25
C ASP A 194 1.19 -3.21 15.85
N HIS A 195 1.01 -4.54 15.69
CA HIS A 195 1.93 -5.56 16.21
C HIS A 195 2.98 -5.99 15.17
N VAL A 196 2.90 -5.49 13.95
CA VAL A 196 3.80 -5.82 12.82
C VAL A 196 4.79 -4.69 12.55
N VAL A 197 4.28 -3.46 12.46
CA VAL A 197 5.05 -2.25 12.14
C VAL A 197 5.00 -1.27 13.32
N PRO A 198 6.11 -1.05 14.02
CA PRO A 198 6.14 -0.11 15.13
C PRO A 198 5.80 1.33 14.69
N PRO A 199 5.17 2.14 15.55
CA PRO A 199 4.87 3.55 15.29
C PRO A 199 6.10 4.39 14.88
N ALA A 200 7.30 3.94 15.24
CA ALA A 200 8.58 4.57 14.87
C ALA A 200 8.80 4.59 13.35
N ASP A 201 8.23 3.65 12.59
CA ASP A 201 8.33 3.63 11.12
C ASP A 201 7.55 4.80 10.51
N SER A 202 6.32 5.04 10.97
CA SER A 202 5.52 6.20 10.57
C SER A 202 6.18 7.52 10.96
N ALA A 203 6.68 7.62 12.20
CA ALA A 203 7.41 8.79 12.66
C ALA A 203 8.66 9.06 11.80
N ARG A 204 9.35 8.00 11.36
CA ARG A 204 10.49 8.14 10.46
C ARG A 204 10.09 8.65 9.09
N VAL A 205 8.99 8.16 8.51
CA VAL A 205 8.46 8.67 7.23
C VAL A 205 8.17 10.17 7.38
N LEU A 206 7.38 10.55 8.38
CA LEU A 206 7.00 11.96 8.63
C LEU A 206 8.21 12.88 8.82
N SER A 207 9.26 12.41 9.49
CA SER A 207 10.47 13.21 9.76
C SER A 207 11.40 13.38 8.56
N ARG A 208 11.20 12.61 7.47
CA ARG A 208 12.13 12.56 6.34
C ARG A 208 11.57 13.01 5.01
N VAL A 209 10.26 12.99 4.83
CA VAL A 209 9.63 13.53 3.61
C VAL A 209 9.79 15.05 3.56
N SER A 210 9.82 15.59 2.35
CA SER A 210 9.85 17.05 2.11
C SER A 210 8.48 17.62 1.78
N SER A 211 7.43 16.84 2.00
CA SER A 211 6.04 17.27 1.83
C SER A 211 5.72 18.42 2.79
N THR A 212 5.12 19.49 2.30
CA THR A 212 4.65 20.64 3.11
C THR A 212 3.19 20.53 3.51
N ASP A 213 2.42 19.69 2.83
CA ASP A 213 1.01 19.37 3.10
C ASP A 213 0.97 17.93 3.62
N VAL A 214 0.96 17.78 4.95
CA VAL A 214 1.00 16.48 5.63
C VAL A 214 -0.12 16.39 6.64
N THR A 215 -0.91 15.34 6.55
CA THR A 215 -1.94 14.99 7.54
C THR A 215 -1.62 13.63 8.14
N GLU A 216 -1.60 13.54 9.47
CA GLU A 216 -1.48 12.29 10.22
C GLU A 216 -2.81 11.97 10.92
N ILE A 217 -3.29 10.73 10.78
CA ILE A 217 -4.52 10.24 11.42
C ILE A 217 -4.22 8.97 12.21
N LEU A 218 -4.73 8.90 13.45
CA LEU A 218 -4.63 7.71 14.28
C LEU A 218 -5.85 6.80 14.08
N LEU A 219 -5.58 5.51 13.86
CA LEU A 219 -6.56 4.43 13.74
C LEU A 219 -6.60 3.70 15.08
N GLU A 220 -7.39 4.22 16.02
CA GLU A 220 -7.31 3.82 17.44
C GLU A 220 -7.89 2.44 17.72
N HIS A 221 -8.70 1.90 16.80
CA HIS A 221 -9.45 0.64 16.99
C HIS A 221 -8.96 -0.49 16.09
N SER A 222 -7.90 -0.26 15.32
CA SER A 222 -7.39 -1.22 14.34
C SER A 222 -5.96 -1.62 14.62
N TYR A 223 -5.60 -2.85 14.17
CA TYR A 223 -4.24 -3.35 14.15
C TYR A 223 -3.56 -3.08 12.80
N HIS A 224 -2.60 -3.93 12.37
CA HIS A 224 -1.79 -3.67 11.19
C HIS A 224 -2.58 -3.58 9.88
N VAL A 225 -3.49 -4.57 9.65
CA VAL A 225 -4.29 -4.62 8.41
C VAL A 225 -5.57 -3.80 8.58
N ALA A 226 -5.39 -2.52 8.88
CA ALA A 226 -6.47 -1.60 9.24
C ALA A 226 -7.54 -1.42 8.15
N THR A 227 -7.21 -1.75 6.90
CA THR A 227 -8.14 -1.73 5.75
C THR A 227 -9.21 -2.84 5.78
N LEU A 228 -9.05 -3.83 6.66
CA LEU A 228 -10.01 -4.90 6.93
C LEU A 228 -10.50 -4.88 8.39
N ASP A 229 -10.23 -3.82 9.13
CA ASP A 229 -10.44 -3.71 10.55
C ASP A 229 -11.46 -2.61 10.90
N HIS A 230 -11.63 -2.31 12.17
CA HIS A 230 -12.64 -1.39 12.70
C HIS A 230 -12.58 0.04 12.11
N ASP A 231 -11.39 0.54 11.77
CA ASP A 231 -11.23 1.88 11.20
C ASP A 231 -11.20 1.87 9.65
N ALA A 232 -11.59 0.78 8.98
CA ALA A 232 -11.54 0.67 7.53
C ALA A 232 -12.34 1.78 6.82
N ASP A 233 -13.58 2.03 7.24
CA ASP A 233 -14.43 3.07 6.66
C ASP A 233 -13.78 4.46 6.79
N ARG A 234 -13.15 4.75 7.92
CA ARG A 234 -12.41 5.99 8.13
C ARG A 234 -11.25 6.15 7.15
N ILE A 235 -10.50 5.07 6.88
CA ILE A 235 -9.43 5.09 5.88
C ILE A 235 -10.00 5.47 4.51
N PHE A 236 -11.12 4.89 4.15
CA PHE A 236 -11.74 5.08 2.83
C PHE A 236 -12.26 6.52 2.68
N GLU A 237 -12.97 7.02 3.68
CA GLU A 237 -13.54 8.37 3.70
C GLU A 237 -12.44 9.46 3.68
N GLU A 238 -11.44 9.35 4.53
CA GLU A 238 -10.33 10.30 4.60
C GLU A 238 -9.49 10.29 3.31
N SER A 239 -9.32 9.11 2.70
CA SER A 239 -8.64 9.00 1.41
C SER A 239 -9.42 9.69 0.29
N LEU A 240 -10.75 9.50 0.25
CA LEU A 240 -11.60 10.16 -0.73
C LEU A 240 -11.61 11.69 -0.52
N ALA A 241 -11.71 12.14 0.72
CA ALA A 241 -11.67 13.56 1.06
C ALA A 241 -10.33 14.20 0.66
N PHE A 242 -9.21 13.49 0.94
CA PHE A 242 -7.87 13.93 0.53
C PHE A 242 -7.74 14.06 -0.99
N VAL A 243 -8.19 13.05 -1.75
CA VAL A 243 -8.20 13.08 -3.22
C VAL A 243 -9.08 14.21 -3.74
N GLY A 244 -10.30 14.37 -3.21
CA GLY A 244 -11.25 15.40 -3.62
C GLY A 244 -10.74 16.82 -3.35
N ARG A 245 -10.02 17.04 -2.24
CA ARG A 245 -9.38 18.32 -1.92
C ARG A 245 -8.31 18.72 -2.95
N LEU A 246 -7.56 17.74 -3.44
CA LEU A 246 -6.43 17.95 -4.36
C LEU A 246 -6.83 17.85 -5.84
N ALA A 247 -8.01 17.31 -6.14
CA ALA A 247 -8.58 17.21 -7.47
C ALA A 247 -10.07 17.60 -7.47
N PRO A 248 -10.41 18.89 -7.35
CA PRO A 248 -11.76 19.37 -7.10
C PRO A 248 -12.78 19.10 -8.22
N SER A 249 -12.40 18.52 -9.37
CA SER A 249 -13.31 18.08 -10.43
C SER A 249 -14.11 16.81 -10.11
N VAL A 250 -13.71 16.05 -9.10
CA VAL A 250 -14.31 14.76 -8.73
C VAL A 250 -15.72 14.86 -8.13
N GLY A 251 -16.18 16.05 -7.77
CA GLY A 251 -17.48 16.26 -7.08
C GLY A 251 -18.59 16.89 -7.90
N LYS A 252 -18.47 17.12 -9.22
CA LYS A 252 -19.42 17.94 -9.99
C LYS A 252 -20.38 17.21 -10.91
N GLU A 253 -20.34 15.90 -11.02
CA GLU A 253 -21.27 15.15 -11.90
C GLU A 253 -22.42 14.46 -11.15
N GLY A 254 -23.06 15.16 -10.22
CA GLY A 254 -24.19 14.60 -9.46
C GLY A 254 -25.42 15.49 -9.35
N THR A 255 -25.45 16.70 -9.95
CA THR A 255 -26.59 17.60 -9.73
C THR A 255 -26.91 18.46 -10.97
N THR A 256 -27.26 17.82 -12.10
CA THR A 256 -28.02 18.49 -13.16
C THR A 256 -28.79 17.45 -13.97
N ALA A 257 -29.96 17.03 -13.50
CA ALA A 257 -31.08 16.62 -14.34
C ALA A 257 -32.36 16.62 -13.50
N GLY A 258 -33.06 17.72 -13.52
CA GLY A 258 -34.35 17.85 -12.84
C GLY A 258 -34.86 19.29 -12.93
N GLY A 259 -35.20 19.70 -14.13
CA GLY A 259 -35.96 20.90 -14.43
C GLY A 259 -36.92 20.65 -15.58
#